data_a3597cface6955917d411cfa690dce68
#
_entry.id   a3597cface6955917d411cfa690dce68
#
_cell.length_a   1.000
_cell.length_b   1.000
_cell.length_c   1.000
_cell.angle_alpha   90.00
_cell.angle_beta   90.00
_cell.angle_gamma   90.00
#
_symmetry.space_group_name_H-M   'P 1'
#
loop_
_entity.id
_entity.type
_entity.pdbx_description
1 polymer ?
#
loop_
_entity_poly.entity_id
_entity_poly.type
_entity_poly.pdbx_seq_one_letter_code
_entity_poly.pdbx_strand_id
1 'polypeptide(L)'
;DDFNGTELNTDVWNVWDEMRDWRYSYSKDNIFLDGKGNLINRMSVDDDYNAETGEGRFTGTITTLDKFENTYGYYEIRMIPNLTSGLWSAFWLLGGDMSDEDAADDGSAVNGFEVDIVETYYYREDPAQTIHWDGYYNDQTKSKSFSMAGMPQIFDGNYHTFAFRWSPDEYAFLIDGVVTNRTSEMGICNQPAYLLVSAHYGNAGEFVMKPGEHSDMVVDYVKVYQSPAD
;
A
#
# COMPACT_ATOMS: atom_id res chain seq x y z
N ASP A 1 -14.35 -5.02 1.24
CA ASP A 1 -14.22 -6.43 0.88
C ASP A 1 -13.66 -7.22 2.07
N ASP A 2 -14.33 -8.32 2.42
CA ASP A 2 -13.92 -9.24 3.50
C ASP A 2 -13.26 -10.51 2.93
N PHE A 3 -13.01 -10.56 1.63
CA PHE A 3 -12.36 -11.65 0.91
C PHE A 3 -12.93 -13.06 1.16
N ASN A 4 -14.22 -13.13 1.48
CA ASN A 4 -14.96 -14.35 1.83
C ASN A 4 -15.37 -15.18 0.60
N GLY A 5 -14.52 -15.35 -0.36
CA GLY A 5 -14.83 -16.06 -1.59
C GLY A 5 -13.75 -17.05 -1.99
N THR A 6 -13.83 -17.49 -3.22
CA THR A 6 -12.77 -18.28 -3.88
C THR A 6 -12.11 -17.52 -5.01
N GLU A 7 -12.69 -16.38 -5.40
CA GLU A 7 -12.21 -15.51 -6.48
C GLU A 7 -12.29 -14.05 -6.04
N LEU A 8 -11.33 -13.25 -6.47
CA LEU A 8 -11.30 -11.81 -6.20
C LEU A 8 -12.50 -11.12 -6.88
N ASN A 9 -13.14 -10.21 -6.16
CA ASN A 9 -14.24 -9.40 -6.71
C ASN A 9 -13.70 -8.40 -7.74
N THR A 10 -13.77 -8.76 -9.01
CA THR A 10 -13.31 -7.94 -10.13
C THR A 10 -14.20 -6.74 -10.46
N ASP A 11 -15.35 -6.58 -9.81
CA ASP A 11 -16.15 -5.35 -9.90
C ASP A 11 -15.56 -4.22 -9.05
N VAL A 12 -14.71 -4.57 -8.08
CA VAL A 12 -14.06 -3.62 -7.15
C VAL A 12 -12.57 -3.53 -7.40
N TRP A 13 -11.91 -4.66 -7.71
CA TRP A 13 -10.46 -4.74 -7.78
C TRP A 13 -9.96 -5.01 -9.20
N ASN A 14 -8.93 -4.28 -9.58
CA ASN A 14 -8.02 -4.64 -10.67
C ASN A 14 -6.80 -5.34 -10.09
N VAL A 15 -6.21 -6.27 -10.84
CA VAL A 15 -4.93 -6.90 -10.51
C VAL A 15 -3.90 -6.44 -11.52
N TRP A 16 -2.75 -6.00 -11.06
CA TRP A 16 -1.62 -5.73 -11.95
C TRP A 16 -1.03 -7.04 -12.45
N ASP A 17 -0.85 -7.15 -13.76
CA ASP A 17 -0.35 -8.34 -14.43
C ASP A 17 0.57 -7.95 -15.59
N GLU A 18 1.57 -8.78 -15.89
CA GLU A 18 2.52 -8.58 -16.99
C GLU A 18 3.32 -7.24 -16.96
N MET A 19 3.22 -6.50 -15.88
CA MET A 19 4.02 -5.30 -15.64
C MET A 19 5.37 -5.69 -15.03
N ARG A 20 6.42 -4.94 -15.34
CA ARG A 20 7.74 -5.20 -14.80
C ARG A 20 8.33 -3.95 -14.16
N ASP A 21 8.75 -4.09 -12.92
CA ASP A 21 9.75 -3.24 -12.28
C ASP A 21 11.15 -3.76 -12.65
N TRP A 22 12.19 -2.96 -12.51
CA TRP A 22 13.56 -3.39 -12.79
C TRP A 22 14.04 -4.54 -11.88
N ARG A 23 13.34 -4.82 -10.78
CA ARG A 23 13.70 -5.80 -9.75
C ARG A 23 12.81 -7.04 -9.74
N TYR A 24 11.59 -6.98 -10.30
CA TYR A 24 10.59 -8.05 -10.24
C TYR A 24 9.49 -7.81 -11.28
N SER A 25 8.60 -8.77 -11.43
CA SER A 25 7.42 -8.65 -12.27
C SER A 25 6.14 -8.78 -11.44
N TYR A 26 5.11 -8.07 -11.84
CA TYR A 26 3.77 -8.28 -11.30
C TYR A 26 3.12 -9.47 -12.00
N SER A 27 2.45 -10.31 -11.22
CA SER A 27 1.71 -11.46 -11.72
C SER A 27 0.40 -11.61 -10.98
N LYS A 28 -0.68 -11.78 -11.74
CA LYS A 28 -2.00 -12.07 -11.16
C LYS A 28 -2.02 -13.38 -10.38
N ASP A 29 -1.16 -14.34 -10.71
CA ASP A 29 -1.07 -15.62 -10.00
C ASP A 29 -0.52 -15.46 -8.57
N ASN A 30 0.06 -14.31 -8.27
CA ASN A 30 0.53 -13.92 -6.95
C ASN A 30 -0.56 -13.27 -6.06
N ILE A 31 -1.79 -13.12 -6.60
CA ILE A 31 -2.97 -12.63 -5.89
C ILE A 31 -4.05 -13.70 -5.92
N PHE A 32 -4.45 -14.19 -4.75
CA PHE A 32 -5.51 -15.20 -4.67
C PHE A 32 -6.20 -15.19 -3.29
N LEU A 33 -7.41 -15.75 -3.23
CA LEU A 33 -8.12 -15.98 -1.97
C LEU A 33 -7.80 -17.37 -1.43
N ASP A 34 -7.56 -17.46 -0.12
CA ASP A 34 -7.20 -18.73 0.55
C ASP A 34 -8.41 -19.64 0.86
N GLY A 35 -9.63 -19.17 0.56
CA GLY A 35 -10.88 -19.86 0.87
C GLY A 35 -11.24 -19.88 2.36
N LYS A 36 -10.53 -19.10 3.19
CA LYS A 36 -10.76 -18.97 4.63
C LYS A 36 -11.05 -17.52 5.04
N GLY A 37 -11.32 -16.65 4.08
CA GLY A 37 -11.60 -15.25 4.29
C GLY A 37 -10.37 -14.36 4.23
N ASN A 38 -9.33 -14.76 3.50
CA ASN A 38 -8.17 -13.91 3.32
C ASN A 38 -7.80 -13.75 1.85
N LEU A 39 -7.37 -12.54 1.50
CA LEU A 39 -6.58 -12.29 0.32
C LEU A 39 -5.11 -12.58 0.63
N ILE A 40 -4.46 -13.34 -0.24
CA ILE A 40 -3.02 -13.58 -0.20
C ILE A 40 -2.36 -12.78 -1.30
N ASN A 41 -1.44 -11.90 -0.90
CA ASN A 41 -0.52 -11.24 -1.80
C ASN A 41 0.85 -11.91 -1.62
N ARG A 42 1.19 -12.78 -2.56
CA ARG A 42 2.39 -13.61 -2.52
C ARG A 42 3.56 -12.92 -3.19
N MET A 43 4.70 -12.96 -2.56
CA MET A 43 5.99 -12.71 -3.21
C MET A 43 6.70 -14.04 -3.39
N SER A 44 7.16 -14.34 -4.61
CA SER A 44 7.78 -15.62 -4.96
C SER A 44 9.05 -15.44 -5.78
N VAL A 45 9.93 -16.45 -5.67
CA VAL A 45 11.18 -16.52 -6.44
C VAL A 45 11.22 -17.88 -7.13
N ASP A 46 11.30 -17.86 -8.45
CA ASP A 46 11.39 -19.05 -9.26
C ASP A 46 12.73 -19.78 -9.08
N ASP A 47 12.77 -21.06 -9.46
CA ASP A 47 13.99 -21.88 -9.39
C ASP A 47 15.10 -21.37 -10.31
N ASP A 48 14.76 -20.70 -11.40
CA ASP A 48 15.68 -20.13 -12.39
C ASP A 48 15.95 -18.64 -12.21
N TYR A 49 15.68 -18.12 -11.02
CA TYR A 49 15.88 -16.72 -10.67
C TYR A 49 17.27 -16.20 -11.04
N ASN A 50 17.29 -15.04 -11.70
CA ASN A 50 18.50 -14.32 -12.06
C ASN A 50 18.71 -13.09 -11.17
N ALA A 51 19.72 -13.13 -10.32
CA ALA A 51 20.02 -12.06 -9.36
C ALA A 51 20.49 -10.75 -10.02
N GLU A 52 21.02 -10.81 -11.25
CA GLU A 52 21.52 -9.62 -11.95
C GLU A 52 20.38 -8.84 -12.62
N THR A 53 19.38 -9.55 -13.14
CA THR A 53 18.27 -8.94 -13.88
C THR A 53 16.98 -8.83 -13.06
N GLY A 54 16.88 -9.52 -11.93
CA GLY A 54 15.62 -9.65 -11.15
C GLY A 54 14.57 -10.54 -11.81
N GLU A 55 14.90 -11.22 -12.92
CA GLU A 55 14.00 -12.20 -13.56
C GLU A 55 13.73 -13.37 -12.63
N GLY A 56 12.49 -13.88 -12.60
CA GLY A 56 12.05 -14.93 -11.70
C GLY A 56 11.63 -14.46 -10.31
N ARG A 57 11.52 -13.16 -10.07
CA ARG A 57 10.82 -12.59 -8.90
C ARG A 57 9.45 -12.12 -9.28
N PHE A 58 8.45 -12.52 -8.52
CA PHE A 58 7.06 -12.13 -8.75
C PHE A 58 6.40 -11.62 -7.49
N THR A 59 5.49 -10.67 -7.70
CA THR A 59 4.64 -10.08 -6.66
C THR A 59 3.26 -9.76 -7.21
N GLY A 60 2.34 -9.35 -6.36
CA GLY A 60 1.01 -8.90 -6.74
C GLY A 60 0.70 -7.49 -6.25
N THR A 61 -0.22 -6.85 -6.94
CA THR A 61 -0.85 -5.60 -6.52
C THR A 61 -2.31 -5.62 -6.95
N ILE A 62 -3.20 -5.23 -6.05
CA ILE A 62 -4.59 -4.95 -6.37
C ILE A 62 -4.88 -3.47 -6.18
N THR A 63 -5.77 -2.92 -7.01
CA THR A 63 -6.15 -1.51 -6.97
C THR A 63 -7.62 -1.32 -7.31
N THR A 64 -8.22 -0.27 -6.75
CA THR A 64 -9.59 0.12 -7.08
C THR A 64 -9.67 1.19 -8.18
N LEU A 65 -8.56 1.50 -8.86
CA LEU A 65 -8.51 2.48 -9.95
C LEU A 65 -9.63 2.23 -10.98
N ASP A 66 -10.35 3.27 -11.38
CA ASP A 66 -11.48 3.25 -12.32
C ASP A 66 -12.71 2.42 -11.86
N LYS A 67 -12.72 1.94 -10.60
CA LYS A 67 -13.82 1.14 -10.05
C LYS A 67 -14.40 1.72 -8.77
N PHE A 68 -13.56 2.09 -7.85
CA PHE A 68 -13.97 2.75 -6.61
C PHE A 68 -12.95 3.82 -6.23
N GLU A 69 -13.41 5.05 -6.23
CA GLU A 69 -12.66 6.23 -5.80
C GLU A 69 -13.53 7.04 -4.85
N ASN A 70 -12.93 7.66 -3.87
CA ASN A 70 -13.68 8.43 -2.88
C ASN A 70 -12.86 9.62 -2.37
N THR A 71 -13.55 10.71 -2.05
CA THR A 71 -12.97 11.87 -1.38
C THR A 71 -13.41 11.84 0.07
N TYR A 72 -12.45 11.96 1.00
CA TYR A 72 -12.64 11.82 2.45
C TYR A 72 -13.08 10.42 2.88
N GLY A 73 -13.09 10.17 4.19
CA GLY A 73 -13.52 8.90 4.76
C GLY A 73 -12.55 8.32 5.77
N TYR A 74 -12.89 7.13 6.21
CA TYR A 74 -12.02 6.30 7.06
C TYR A 74 -11.70 5.02 6.30
N TYR A 75 -10.44 4.80 6.02
CA TYR A 75 -9.88 3.70 5.24
C TYR A 75 -9.14 2.78 6.19
N GLU A 76 -9.44 1.49 6.16
CA GLU A 76 -8.85 0.52 7.07
C GLU A 76 -8.53 -0.79 6.35
N ILE A 77 -7.35 -1.32 6.59
CA ILE A 77 -6.93 -2.68 6.26
C ILE A 77 -6.65 -3.45 7.56
N ARG A 78 -7.02 -4.73 7.59
CA ARG A 78 -6.55 -5.66 8.61
C ARG A 78 -5.69 -6.73 7.96
N MET A 79 -4.42 -6.79 8.33
CA MET A 79 -3.46 -7.66 7.66
C MET A 79 -2.37 -8.17 8.59
N ILE A 80 -1.72 -9.26 8.17
CA ILE A 80 -0.39 -9.66 8.61
C ILE A 80 0.58 -9.18 7.54
N PRO A 81 1.44 -8.20 7.81
CA PRO A 81 2.43 -7.75 6.85
C PRO A 81 3.45 -8.85 6.58
N ASN A 82 4.16 -8.75 5.47
CA ASN A 82 5.22 -9.70 5.19
C ASN A 82 6.35 -9.61 6.22
N LEU A 83 6.74 -10.76 6.77
CA LEU A 83 7.74 -10.86 7.83
C LEU A 83 9.14 -11.18 7.30
N THR A 84 9.27 -11.42 5.99
CA THR A 84 10.54 -11.76 5.36
C THR A 84 11.33 -10.51 5.05
N SER A 85 12.57 -10.51 5.49
CA SER A 85 13.50 -9.41 5.28
C SER A 85 13.71 -9.09 3.79
N GLY A 86 13.71 -7.80 3.44
CA GLY A 86 13.83 -7.34 2.05
C GLY A 86 12.52 -7.30 1.27
N LEU A 87 11.40 -7.63 1.91
CA LEU A 87 10.08 -7.51 1.33
C LEU A 87 9.32 -6.32 1.95
N TRP A 88 8.37 -5.79 1.21
CA TRP A 88 7.70 -4.53 1.50
C TRP A 88 6.20 -4.66 1.23
N SER A 89 5.39 -4.72 2.28
CA SER A 89 3.93 -4.66 2.20
C SER A 89 3.47 -3.22 2.31
N ALA A 90 2.47 -2.83 1.51
CA ALA A 90 1.91 -1.49 1.54
C ALA A 90 0.38 -1.47 1.37
N PHE A 91 -0.25 -0.54 2.08
CA PHE A 91 -1.62 -0.11 1.88
C PHE A 91 -1.64 1.40 1.76
N TRP A 92 -2.10 1.91 0.63
CA TRP A 92 -1.96 3.30 0.26
C TRP A 92 -3.07 3.83 -0.64
N LEU A 93 -3.16 5.13 -0.72
CA LEU A 93 -4.10 5.87 -1.56
C LEU A 93 -3.32 6.70 -2.58
N LEU A 94 -3.87 6.81 -3.77
CA LEU A 94 -3.36 7.71 -4.80
C LEU A 94 -4.52 8.45 -5.45
N GLY A 95 -4.37 9.77 -5.62
CA GLY A 95 -5.47 10.56 -6.17
C GLY A 95 -5.09 11.96 -6.61
N GLY A 96 -6.04 12.60 -7.27
CA GLY A 96 -5.86 13.91 -7.88
C GLY A 96 -4.83 13.88 -8.99
N ASP A 97 -4.08 14.96 -9.13
CA ASP A 97 -3.08 15.17 -10.17
C ASP A 97 -1.70 14.56 -9.85
N MET A 98 -1.57 13.76 -8.78
CA MET A 98 -0.28 13.21 -8.32
C MET A 98 0.50 12.46 -9.41
N SER A 99 -0.20 11.79 -10.32
CA SER A 99 0.37 11.05 -11.44
C SER A 99 0.39 11.83 -12.77
N ASP A 100 0.01 13.10 -12.80
CA ASP A 100 -0.06 13.88 -14.00
C ASP A 100 1.29 14.57 -14.30
N GLU A 101 1.64 14.69 -15.58
CA GLU A 101 2.88 15.34 -16.00
C GLU A 101 2.87 16.87 -15.72
N ASP A 102 1.70 17.45 -15.59
CA ASP A 102 1.45 18.86 -15.31
C ASP A 102 0.86 19.10 -13.91
N ALA A 103 1.11 18.16 -12.98
CA ALA A 103 0.73 18.32 -11.59
C ALA A 103 1.18 19.66 -11.01
N ALA A 104 0.35 20.23 -10.14
CA ALA A 104 0.66 21.50 -9.51
C ALA A 104 1.90 21.38 -8.60
N ASP A 105 2.88 22.28 -8.79
CA ASP A 105 4.03 22.45 -7.88
C ASP A 105 3.82 23.72 -7.05
N ASP A 106 2.84 23.69 -6.16
CA ASP A 106 2.46 24.84 -5.32
C ASP A 106 2.75 24.66 -3.83
N GLY A 107 3.36 23.52 -3.46
CA GLY A 107 3.68 23.17 -2.08
C GLY A 107 2.49 22.62 -1.30
N SER A 108 1.42 22.21 -2.00
CA SER A 108 0.16 21.79 -1.39
C SER A 108 -0.34 20.44 -1.90
N ALA A 109 -0.91 19.64 -1.01
CA ALA A 109 -1.58 18.39 -1.34
C ALA A 109 -3.04 18.58 -1.81
N VAL A 110 -3.52 19.83 -1.98
CA VAL A 110 -4.94 20.09 -2.25
C VAL A 110 -5.43 19.46 -3.55
N ASN A 111 -4.59 19.44 -4.59
CA ASN A 111 -4.94 18.97 -5.92
C ASN A 111 -4.64 17.48 -6.14
N GLY A 112 -3.75 16.91 -5.34
CA GLY A 112 -3.37 15.51 -5.45
C GLY A 112 -2.41 15.08 -4.35
N PHE A 113 -2.44 13.80 -4.05
CA PHE A 113 -1.59 13.21 -3.02
C PHE A 113 -1.41 11.70 -3.22
N GLU A 114 -0.33 11.18 -2.67
CA GLU A 114 -0.17 9.79 -2.29
C GLU A 114 -0.13 9.72 -0.77
N VAL A 115 -0.87 8.78 -0.19
CA VAL A 115 -0.83 8.52 1.25
C VAL A 115 -0.48 7.08 1.50
N ASP A 116 0.69 6.86 2.04
CA ASP A 116 1.12 5.54 2.52
C ASP A 116 0.60 5.34 3.93
N ILE A 117 -0.56 4.67 4.05
CA ILE A 117 -1.20 4.39 5.34
C ILE A 117 -0.29 3.49 6.16
N VAL A 118 0.35 2.54 5.50
CA VAL A 118 1.42 1.71 6.04
C VAL A 118 2.33 1.21 4.94
N GLU A 119 3.63 1.28 5.19
CA GLU A 119 4.69 0.65 4.41
C GLU A 119 5.67 -0.05 5.34
N THR A 120 6.14 -1.24 4.96
CA THR A 120 7.01 -2.09 5.79
C THR A 120 8.36 -2.35 5.11
N TYR A 121 9.00 -1.32 4.60
CA TYR A 121 10.25 -1.44 3.85
C TYR A 121 11.52 -1.35 4.72
N TYR A 122 12.66 -1.76 4.21
CA TYR A 122 14.01 -1.61 4.75
C TYR A 122 14.28 -2.22 6.13
N TYR A 123 13.85 -3.46 6.40
CA TYR A 123 14.18 -4.14 7.67
C TYR A 123 13.82 -3.36 8.93
N ARG A 124 12.93 -2.42 8.84
CA ARG A 124 12.58 -1.61 10.00
C ARG A 124 11.67 -2.41 10.90
N GLU A 125 11.97 -2.36 12.18
CA GLU A 125 11.05 -2.80 13.22
C GLU A 125 9.77 -1.95 13.24
N ASP A 126 9.84 -0.73 12.68
CA ASP A 126 8.75 0.23 12.59
C ASP A 126 8.23 0.36 11.16
N PRO A 127 6.91 0.37 10.94
CA PRO A 127 6.33 0.72 9.65
C PRO A 127 6.55 2.20 9.33
N ALA A 128 6.47 2.55 8.05
CA ALA A 128 6.42 3.94 7.62
C ALA A 128 4.98 4.39 7.39
N GLN A 129 4.72 5.67 7.66
CA GLN A 129 3.51 6.40 7.28
C GLN A 129 3.97 7.68 6.60
N THR A 130 3.52 7.92 5.36
CA THR A 130 4.03 9.03 4.56
C THR A 130 2.90 9.69 3.79
N ILE A 131 3.00 10.98 3.54
CA ILE A 131 2.19 11.71 2.57
C ILE A 131 3.13 12.33 1.56
N HIS A 132 2.85 12.16 0.26
CA HIS A 132 3.53 12.77 -0.86
C HIS A 132 2.58 13.71 -1.60
N TRP A 133 3.10 14.80 -2.17
CA TRP A 133 2.33 15.79 -2.95
C TRP A 133 3.22 16.51 -3.98
N ASP A 134 2.63 17.39 -4.80
CA ASP A 134 3.26 18.11 -5.90
C ASP A 134 3.69 17.24 -7.09
N GLY A 135 3.05 16.08 -7.26
CA GLY A 135 3.27 15.21 -8.44
C GLY A 135 4.59 14.43 -8.43
N TYR A 136 4.69 13.43 -9.31
CA TYR A 136 5.90 12.58 -9.43
C TYR A 136 6.89 13.10 -10.46
N TYR A 137 6.49 14.02 -11.34
CA TYR A 137 7.28 14.44 -12.47
C TYR A 137 8.16 15.64 -12.13
N ASN A 138 9.24 15.81 -12.91
CA ASN A 138 10.16 16.95 -12.84
C ASN A 138 10.87 17.13 -11.48
N ASP A 139 11.09 16.05 -10.73
CA ASP A 139 11.74 16.06 -9.40
C ASP A 139 11.06 17.01 -8.38
N GLN A 140 9.77 17.27 -8.56
CA GLN A 140 9.03 18.23 -7.72
C GLN A 140 8.36 17.61 -6.51
N THR A 141 8.24 16.27 -6.47
CA THR A 141 7.57 15.55 -5.38
C THR A 141 8.09 15.95 -4.00
N LYS A 142 7.19 16.36 -3.15
CA LYS A 142 7.45 16.60 -1.72
C LYS A 142 6.86 15.48 -0.88
N SER A 143 7.43 15.26 0.28
CA SER A 143 6.93 14.24 1.19
C SER A 143 7.10 14.59 2.66
N LYS A 144 6.24 14.02 3.50
CA LYS A 144 6.35 14.06 4.95
C LYS A 144 6.15 12.65 5.51
N SER A 145 7.21 12.06 6.03
CA SER A 145 7.16 10.80 6.78
C SER A 145 7.01 11.07 8.27
N PHE A 146 6.30 10.18 8.95
CA PHE A 146 5.99 10.30 10.36
C PHE A 146 6.78 9.29 11.18
N SER A 147 7.24 9.71 12.36
CA SER A 147 7.95 8.83 13.28
C SER A 147 6.99 7.82 13.90
N MET A 148 7.40 6.56 13.90
CA MET A 148 6.67 5.44 14.50
C MET A 148 7.31 4.97 15.81
N ALA A 149 8.24 5.73 16.36
CA ALA A 149 8.95 5.39 17.60
C ALA A 149 7.98 5.17 18.77
N GLY A 150 8.07 4.01 19.41
CA GLY A 150 7.22 3.63 20.54
C GLY A 150 5.87 3.04 20.16
N MET A 151 5.64 2.75 18.88
CA MET A 151 4.43 2.07 18.41
C MET A 151 4.48 0.56 18.69
N PRO A 152 3.32 -0.12 18.70
CA PRO A 152 3.26 -1.57 18.85
C PRO A 152 4.10 -2.29 17.79
N GLN A 153 4.72 -3.41 18.17
CA GLN A 153 5.36 -4.31 17.22
C GLN A 153 4.30 -4.93 16.31
N ILE A 154 4.42 -4.70 15.01
CA ILE A 154 3.50 -5.22 14.00
C ILE A 154 4.07 -6.43 13.23
N PHE A 155 5.33 -6.77 13.47
CA PHE A 155 6.02 -7.90 12.83
C PHE A 155 6.03 -9.13 13.74
N ASP A 156 4.93 -9.39 14.44
CA ASP A 156 4.78 -10.49 15.40
C ASP A 156 4.01 -11.71 14.84
N GLY A 157 3.59 -11.62 13.58
CA GLY A 157 2.82 -12.67 12.90
C GLY A 157 1.32 -12.66 13.21
N ASN A 158 0.83 -11.63 13.89
CA ASN A 158 -0.59 -11.44 14.15
C ASN A 158 -1.20 -10.43 13.18
N TYR A 159 -2.53 -10.42 13.10
CA TYR A 159 -3.25 -9.39 12.38
C TYR A 159 -3.22 -8.06 13.13
N HIS A 160 -2.86 -7.01 12.42
CA HIS A 160 -2.96 -5.63 12.86
C HIS A 160 -3.89 -4.83 11.95
N THR A 161 -4.51 -3.79 12.49
CA THR A 161 -5.28 -2.84 11.69
C THR A 161 -4.46 -1.59 11.43
N PHE A 162 -4.46 -1.15 10.18
CA PHE A 162 -3.83 0.10 9.75
C PHE A 162 -4.91 0.95 9.12
N ALA A 163 -5.05 2.19 9.60
CA ALA A 163 -6.13 3.03 9.14
C ALA A 163 -5.71 4.47 8.92
N PHE A 164 -6.48 5.13 8.06
CA PHE A 164 -6.33 6.52 7.71
C PHE A 164 -7.69 7.22 7.72
N ARG A 165 -7.81 8.25 8.54
CA ARG A 165 -8.96 9.15 8.51
C ARG A 165 -8.58 10.39 7.71
N TRP A 166 -9.30 10.60 6.64
CA TRP A 166 -9.21 11.75 5.77
C TRP A 166 -10.49 12.58 5.89
N SER A 167 -10.38 13.77 6.43
CA SER A 167 -11.47 14.73 6.58
C SER A 167 -11.11 16.06 5.90
N PRO A 168 -12.06 16.99 5.71
CA PRO A 168 -11.74 18.31 5.19
C PRO A 168 -10.75 19.13 6.03
N ASP A 169 -10.55 18.73 7.29
CA ASP A 169 -9.79 19.53 8.27
C ASP A 169 -8.43 18.90 8.61
N GLU A 170 -8.30 17.56 8.55
CA GLU A 170 -7.09 16.88 8.96
C GLU A 170 -6.94 15.49 8.33
N TYR A 171 -5.72 15.03 8.26
CA TYR A 171 -5.33 13.63 8.11
C TYR A 171 -4.99 13.03 9.47
N ALA A 172 -5.44 11.80 9.74
CA ALA A 172 -5.04 11.05 10.93
C ALA A 172 -4.74 9.60 10.57
N PHE A 173 -3.57 9.12 10.98
CA PHE A 173 -3.15 7.73 10.85
C PHE A 173 -3.40 6.97 12.14
N LEU A 174 -3.76 5.69 12.02
CA LEU A 174 -4.03 4.84 13.16
C LEU A 174 -3.39 3.44 12.96
N ILE A 175 -2.93 2.86 14.07
CA ILE A 175 -2.57 1.43 14.15
C ILE A 175 -3.32 0.84 15.33
N ASP A 176 -4.02 -0.28 15.11
CA ASP A 176 -4.83 -0.98 16.11
C ASP A 176 -5.80 -0.05 16.87
N GLY A 177 -6.42 0.86 16.11
CA GLY A 177 -7.37 1.85 16.63
C GLY A 177 -6.74 3.01 17.40
N VAL A 178 -5.42 3.02 17.59
CA VAL A 178 -4.70 4.11 18.25
C VAL A 178 -4.18 5.11 17.22
N VAL A 179 -4.53 6.40 17.39
CA VAL A 179 -4.01 7.46 16.53
C VAL A 179 -2.51 7.60 16.72
N THR A 180 -1.77 7.38 15.65
CA THR A 180 -0.30 7.48 15.63
C THR A 180 0.17 8.87 15.24
N ASN A 181 -0.45 9.46 14.23
CA ASN A 181 -0.06 10.77 13.69
C ASN A 181 -1.27 11.56 13.22
N ARG A 182 -1.16 12.90 13.26
CA ARG A 182 -2.14 13.86 12.72
C ARG A 182 -1.41 14.98 12.02
N THR A 183 -1.99 15.47 10.91
CA THR A 183 -1.44 16.64 10.21
C THR A 183 -2.48 17.29 9.28
N SER A 184 -2.27 18.57 8.99
CA SER A 184 -2.92 19.32 7.90
C SER A 184 -1.94 20.29 7.23
N GLU A 185 -0.64 20.16 7.54
CA GLU A 185 0.39 21.14 7.18
C GLU A 185 0.59 21.32 5.67
N MET A 186 0.39 20.24 4.88
CA MET A 186 0.53 20.28 3.42
C MET A 186 -0.76 20.69 2.70
N GLY A 187 -1.81 21.08 3.43
CA GLY A 187 -3.15 21.21 2.88
C GLY A 187 -3.88 19.87 2.83
N ILE A 188 -5.20 19.92 2.64
CA ILE A 188 -6.03 18.70 2.59
C ILE A 188 -6.48 18.48 1.15
N CYS A 189 -6.14 17.33 0.57
CA CYS A 189 -6.60 16.91 -0.73
C CYS A 189 -8.12 16.87 -0.77
N ASN A 190 -8.70 17.42 -1.84
CA ASN A 190 -10.14 17.44 -2.06
C ASN A 190 -10.54 16.72 -3.36
N GLN A 191 -9.62 15.98 -3.94
CA GLN A 191 -9.82 15.17 -5.14
C GLN A 191 -10.08 13.70 -4.76
N PRO A 192 -10.84 12.94 -5.58
CA PRO A 192 -10.99 11.51 -5.35
C PRO A 192 -9.65 10.77 -5.35
N ALA A 193 -9.58 9.70 -4.56
CA ALA A 193 -8.44 8.79 -4.53
C ALA A 193 -8.90 7.34 -4.55
N TYR A 194 -8.10 6.51 -5.19
CA TYR A 194 -8.26 5.06 -5.22
C TYR A 194 -7.29 4.37 -4.27
N LEU A 195 -7.60 3.10 -3.95
CA LEU A 195 -6.81 2.30 -3.03
C LEU A 195 -5.88 1.36 -3.77
N LEU A 196 -4.72 1.10 -3.14
CA LEU A 196 -3.79 0.06 -3.56
C LEU A 196 -3.40 -0.80 -2.35
N VAL A 197 -3.35 -2.11 -2.59
CA VAL A 197 -2.76 -3.10 -1.70
C VAL A 197 -1.65 -3.79 -2.47
N SER A 198 -0.42 -3.55 -2.08
CA SER A 198 0.74 -3.99 -2.86
C SER A 198 1.80 -4.65 -2.00
N ALA A 199 2.60 -5.47 -2.64
CA ALA A 199 3.81 -6.00 -2.09
C ALA A 199 4.97 -5.77 -3.09
N HIS A 200 6.14 -5.42 -2.57
CA HIS A 200 7.30 -5.06 -3.37
C HIS A 200 8.56 -5.73 -2.83
N TYR A 201 9.55 -5.87 -3.70
CA TYR A 201 10.89 -6.23 -3.29
C TYR A 201 11.70 -4.97 -2.97
N GLY A 202 12.31 -4.93 -1.80
CA GLY A 202 13.23 -3.87 -1.41
C GLY A 202 14.53 -3.86 -2.21
N ASN A 203 15.48 -3.05 -1.81
CA ASN A 203 16.79 -2.94 -2.50
C ASN A 203 17.60 -4.24 -2.44
N ALA A 204 18.35 -4.53 -3.51
CA ALA A 204 19.00 -5.80 -3.78
C ALA A 204 19.97 -6.34 -2.71
N GLY A 205 20.49 -5.50 -1.81
CA GLY A 205 21.41 -5.93 -0.74
C GLY A 205 20.74 -6.57 0.48
N GLU A 206 19.43 -6.52 0.55
CA GLU A 206 18.65 -6.90 1.74
C GLU A 206 17.75 -8.11 1.52
N PHE A 207 17.70 -8.59 0.28
CA PHE A 207 16.81 -9.66 -0.13
C PHE A 207 17.36 -11.03 0.27
N VAL A 208 16.57 -11.81 1.03
CA VAL A 208 17.02 -13.07 1.63
C VAL A 208 16.31 -14.32 1.09
N MET A 209 15.25 -14.19 0.29
CA MET A 209 14.55 -15.36 -0.29
C MET A 209 15.40 -16.03 -1.36
N LYS A 210 15.37 -17.35 -1.37
CA LYS A 210 16.08 -18.21 -2.32
C LYS A 210 15.15 -18.66 -3.43
N PRO A 211 15.71 -19.15 -4.56
CA PRO A 211 14.93 -19.83 -5.58
C PRO A 211 14.01 -20.89 -5.00
N GLY A 212 12.75 -20.92 -5.47
CA GLY A 212 11.68 -21.80 -4.99
C GLY A 212 10.98 -21.35 -3.71
N GLU A 213 11.43 -20.29 -3.05
CA GLU A 213 10.78 -19.77 -1.84
C GLU A 213 9.68 -18.76 -2.17
N HIS A 214 8.75 -18.62 -1.24
CA HIS A 214 7.74 -17.57 -1.26
C HIS A 214 7.47 -17.03 0.14
N SER A 215 6.85 -15.84 0.20
CA SER A 215 6.42 -15.19 1.42
C SER A 215 5.14 -14.42 1.16
N ASP A 216 4.22 -14.45 2.10
CA ASP A 216 2.86 -13.96 1.93
C ASP A 216 2.57 -12.76 2.84
N MET A 217 1.96 -11.72 2.28
CA MET A 217 1.17 -10.74 3.00
C MET A 217 -0.27 -11.27 3.04
N VAL A 218 -0.88 -11.34 4.23
CA VAL A 218 -2.21 -11.91 4.43
C VAL A 218 -3.18 -10.82 4.84
N VAL A 219 -4.23 -10.60 4.04
CA VAL A 219 -5.22 -9.54 4.27
C VAL A 219 -6.57 -10.15 4.61
N ASP A 220 -7.09 -9.83 5.80
CA ASP A 220 -8.41 -10.26 6.28
C ASP A 220 -9.53 -9.40 5.67
N TYR A 221 -9.36 -8.08 5.66
CA TYR A 221 -10.32 -7.18 5.01
C TYR A 221 -9.69 -5.84 4.61
N VAL A 222 -10.38 -5.17 3.66
CA VAL A 222 -10.25 -3.73 3.38
C VAL A 222 -11.62 -3.10 3.50
N LYS A 223 -11.74 -2.03 4.32
CA LYS A 223 -13.00 -1.32 4.58
C LYS A 223 -12.83 0.17 4.39
N VAL A 224 -13.84 0.78 3.77
CA VAL A 224 -13.96 2.23 3.64
C VAL A 224 -15.28 2.67 4.23
N TYR A 225 -15.23 3.64 5.13
CA TYR A 225 -16.40 4.24 5.76
C TYR A 225 -16.47 5.72 5.38
N GLN A 226 -17.61 6.13 4.89
CA GLN A 226 -17.92 7.54 4.67
C GLN A 226 -18.67 8.10 5.86
N SER A 227 -18.43 9.37 6.21
CA SER A 227 -19.36 10.08 7.08
C SER A 227 -20.73 10.15 6.38
N PRO A 228 -21.85 9.97 7.09
CA PRO A 228 -23.15 10.30 6.52
C PRO A 228 -23.11 11.72 5.96
N ALA A 229 -23.63 11.90 4.75
CA ALA A 229 -23.81 13.24 4.22
C ALA A 229 -24.78 14.00 5.16
N ASP A 230 -24.37 15.19 5.60
CA ASP A 230 -25.24 16.11 6.36
C ASP A 230 -26.43 16.60 5.51
#